data_da40d84efdbd17a71c393cf698c12e7f
#
_entry.id   da40d84efdbd17a71c393cf698c12e7f
#
_cell.length_a   1.000
_cell.length_b   1.000
_cell.length_c   1.000
_cell.angle_alpha   90.00
_cell.angle_beta   90.00
_cell.angle_gamma   90.00
#
_symmetry.space_group_name_H-M   'P 1'
#
loop_
_entity.id
_entity.type
_entity.pdbx_description
1 polymer ?
#
loop_
_entity_poly.entity_id
_entity_poly.type
_entity_poly.pdbx_seq_one_letter_code
_entity_poly.pdbx_strand_id
1 'polypeptide(L)'
;KLLAKSRECPNSNGAAPEAIWITLSTLTTNMIGFCIYVSLLSSVQPLLILIILATTVISYLISNYVNGYGYRHREEVAEYERHMYYISAFARDLGAAKDIRIFGLRPWFEDLYGKAMDAYTAFQSKAQSVYIMAKIVDLVLTFLRNAVAYAFLIGLVLQNGLGVAEFLLYFTAIGGFTEWVSGIMSGFNTLYKQSLDITTI
;
A
#
# COMPACT_ATOMS: atom_id res chain seq x y z
N LYS A 1 7.32 -22.49 -13.27
CA LYS A 1 7.06 -21.17 -12.64
C LYS A 1 5.58 -20.76 -12.81
N LEU A 2 5.01 -20.83 -14.03
CA LEU A 2 3.60 -20.55 -14.34
C LEU A 2 2.65 -21.55 -13.65
N LEU A 3 2.95 -22.85 -13.68
CA LEU A 3 2.18 -23.91 -13.02
C LEU A 3 2.13 -23.81 -11.49
N ALA A 4 3.17 -23.30 -10.85
CA ALA A 4 3.16 -23.04 -9.41
C ALA A 4 2.24 -21.84 -9.09
N LYS A 5 2.32 -20.77 -9.86
CA LYS A 5 1.51 -19.56 -9.70
C LYS A 5 0.03 -19.84 -9.99
N SER A 6 -0.29 -20.67 -10.99
CA SER A 6 -1.66 -21.07 -11.31
C SER A 6 -2.31 -21.97 -10.27
N ARG A 7 -1.52 -22.70 -9.46
CA ARG A 7 -2.01 -23.53 -8.36
C ARG A 7 -2.22 -22.74 -7.05
N GLU A 8 -1.52 -21.63 -6.87
CA GLU A 8 -1.71 -20.75 -5.70
C GLU A 8 -3.01 -19.91 -5.81
N CYS A 9 -3.40 -19.54 -7.02
CA CYS A 9 -4.57 -18.70 -7.27
C CYS A 9 -5.92 -19.25 -6.77
N PRO A 10 -6.26 -20.55 -6.87
CA PRO A 10 -7.57 -21.06 -6.43
C PRO A 10 -7.60 -21.64 -5.00
N ASN A 11 -6.47 -21.66 -4.28
CA ASN A 11 -6.34 -22.50 -3.08
C ASN A 11 -6.48 -21.75 -1.73
N SER A 12 -6.83 -20.47 -1.71
CA SER A 12 -7.02 -19.72 -0.46
C SER A 12 -8.22 -18.78 -0.55
N ASN A 13 -8.88 -18.54 0.58
CA ASN A 13 -9.97 -17.55 0.72
C ASN A 13 -9.51 -16.09 0.43
N GLY A 14 -8.28 -15.85 0.06
CA GLY A 14 -7.73 -14.61 -0.45
C GLY A 14 -7.33 -14.70 -1.92
N ALA A 15 -7.74 -15.78 -2.62
CA ALA A 15 -7.46 -15.97 -4.03
C ALA A 15 -8.08 -14.87 -4.89
N ALA A 16 -7.43 -14.53 -6.00
CA ALA A 16 -7.83 -13.44 -6.86
C ALA A 16 -9.34 -13.44 -7.24
N PRO A 17 -10.00 -14.58 -7.52
CA PRO A 17 -11.42 -14.60 -7.84
C PRO A 17 -12.34 -14.14 -6.71
N GLU A 18 -12.08 -14.55 -5.46
CA GLU A 18 -12.87 -14.15 -4.31
C GLU A 18 -12.55 -12.72 -3.85
N ALA A 19 -11.27 -12.38 -3.87
CA ALA A 19 -10.80 -11.05 -3.52
C ALA A 19 -11.38 -9.94 -4.41
N ILE A 20 -11.72 -10.23 -5.69
CA ILE A 20 -12.39 -9.29 -6.58
C ILE A 20 -13.77 -8.89 -6.06
N TRP A 21 -14.56 -9.84 -5.58
CA TRP A 21 -15.90 -9.55 -5.04
C TRP A 21 -15.82 -8.65 -3.80
N ILE A 22 -14.87 -8.93 -2.92
CA ILE A 22 -14.61 -8.09 -1.74
C ILE A 22 -14.20 -6.69 -2.17
N THR A 23 -13.28 -6.58 -3.13
CA THR A 23 -12.80 -5.29 -3.64
C THR A 23 -13.90 -4.50 -4.33
N LEU A 24 -14.75 -5.16 -5.13
CA LEU A 24 -15.91 -4.53 -5.79
C LEU A 24 -16.93 -4.02 -4.77
N SER A 25 -17.24 -4.83 -3.74
CA SER A 25 -18.15 -4.42 -2.67
C SER A 25 -17.61 -3.21 -1.92
N THR A 26 -16.33 -3.23 -1.56
CA THR A 26 -15.66 -2.10 -0.89
C THR A 26 -15.64 -0.86 -1.79
N LEU A 27 -15.36 -1.03 -3.07
CA LEU A 27 -15.34 0.07 -4.05
C LEU A 27 -16.73 0.69 -4.21
N THR A 28 -17.78 -0.14 -4.29
CA THR A 28 -19.16 0.35 -4.35
C THR A 28 -19.54 1.14 -3.10
N THR A 29 -19.18 0.64 -1.93
CA THR A 29 -19.40 1.35 -0.65
C THR A 29 -18.67 2.69 -0.64
N ASN A 30 -17.41 2.73 -1.07
CA ASN A 30 -16.64 3.97 -1.16
C ASN A 30 -17.24 4.96 -2.16
N MET A 31 -17.77 4.49 -3.30
CA MET A 31 -18.44 5.36 -4.28
C MET A 31 -19.73 5.96 -3.72
N ILE A 32 -20.53 5.18 -3.03
CA ILE A 32 -21.76 5.68 -2.38
C ILE A 32 -21.40 6.71 -1.31
N GLY A 33 -20.42 6.40 -0.45
CA GLY A 33 -19.94 7.35 0.56
C GLY A 33 -19.41 8.63 -0.07
N PHE A 34 -18.62 8.54 -1.12
CA PHE A 34 -18.14 9.69 -1.87
C PHE A 34 -19.29 10.57 -2.38
N CYS A 35 -20.31 10.00 -3.02
CA CYS A 35 -21.46 10.74 -3.53
C CYS A 35 -22.22 11.49 -2.41
N ILE A 36 -22.43 10.83 -1.26
CA ILE A 36 -23.09 11.44 -0.10
C ILE A 36 -22.27 12.62 0.42
N TYR A 37 -20.96 12.45 0.59
CA TYR A 37 -20.08 13.49 1.12
C TYR A 37 -19.87 14.66 0.14
N VAL A 38 -19.82 14.39 -1.18
CA VAL A 38 -19.82 15.44 -2.20
C VAL A 38 -21.11 16.26 -2.13
N SER A 39 -22.26 15.60 -1.99
CA SER A 39 -23.54 16.29 -1.86
C SER A 39 -23.58 17.20 -0.62
N LEU A 40 -23.11 16.70 0.52
CA LEU A 40 -23.03 17.47 1.76
C LEU A 40 -22.09 18.69 1.64
N LEU A 41 -20.88 18.47 1.14
CA LEU A 41 -19.86 19.53 1.03
C LEU A 41 -20.18 20.54 -0.09
N SER A 42 -20.88 20.12 -1.14
CA SER A 42 -21.29 20.99 -2.25
C SER A 42 -22.23 22.11 -1.81
N SER A 43 -23.02 21.86 -0.76
CA SER A 43 -23.91 22.88 -0.21
C SER A 43 -23.18 24.02 0.53
N VAL A 44 -21.92 23.78 0.94
CA VAL A 44 -21.11 24.77 1.69
C VAL A 44 -20.24 25.60 0.77
N GLN A 45 -19.32 24.95 0.09
CA GLN A 45 -18.48 25.60 -0.93
C GLN A 45 -17.80 24.58 -1.86
N PRO A 46 -17.99 24.67 -3.18
CA PRO A 46 -17.38 23.76 -4.14
C PRO A 46 -15.85 23.90 -4.22
N LEU A 47 -15.28 25.05 -3.87
CA LEU A 47 -13.85 25.29 -3.86
C LEU A 47 -13.12 24.38 -2.85
N LEU A 48 -13.73 24.13 -1.69
CA LEU A 48 -13.18 23.29 -0.64
C LEU A 48 -13.07 21.82 -1.10
N ILE A 49 -14.09 21.32 -1.81
CA ILE A 49 -14.08 19.98 -2.40
C ILE A 49 -12.90 19.85 -3.37
N LEU A 50 -12.70 20.86 -4.22
CA LEU A 50 -11.65 20.83 -5.24
C LEU A 50 -10.25 20.78 -4.59
N ILE A 51 -10.01 21.54 -3.53
CA ILE A 51 -8.74 21.53 -2.79
C ILE A 51 -8.49 20.16 -2.15
N ILE A 52 -9.51 19.60 -1.47
CA ILE A 52 -9.38 18.29 -0.83
C ILE A 52 -9.13 17.19 -1.87
N LEU A 53 -9.85 17.23 -2.98
CA LEU A 53 -9.73 16.25 -4.05
C LEU A 53 -8.35 16.34 -4.71
N ALA A 54 -7.88 17.54 -5.06
CA ALA A 54 -6.58 17.75 -5.66
C ALA A 54 -5.43 17.23 -4.75
N THR A 55 -5.46 17.61 -3.47
CA THR A 55 -4.45 17.17 -2.50
C THR A 55 -4.49 15.66 -2.26
N THR A 56 -5.66 15.04 -2.23
CA THR A 56 -5.81 13.59 -2.07
C THR A 56 -5.28 12.83 -3.28
N VAL A 57 -5.56 13.33 -4.50
CA VAL A 57 -5.03 12.73 -5.74
C VAL A 57 -3.50 12.83 -5.78
N ILE A 58 -2.93 13.98 -5.43
CA ILE A 58 -1.47 14.16 -5.37
C ILE A 58 -0.85 13.18 -4.37
N SER A 59 -1.40 13.09 -3.17
CA SER A 59 -0.95 12.15 -2.13
C SER A 59 -0.98 10.69 -2.62
N TYR A 60 -2.08 10.30 -3.28
CA TYR A 60 -2.21 8.98 -3.86
C TYR A 60 -1.17 8.70 -4.95
N LEU A 61 -0.95 9.63 -5.87
CA LEU A 61 0.04 9.44 -6.95
C LEU A 61 1.45 9.25 -6.38
N ILE A 62 1.84 10.03 -5.37
CA ILE A 62 3.12 9.89 -4.67
C ILE A 62 3.20 8.52 -4.00
N SER A 63 2.17 8.13 -3.25
CA SER A 63 2.10 6.84 -2.56
C SER A 63 2.17 5.67 -3.53
N ASN A 64 1.43 5.73 -4.64
CA ASN A 64 1.42 4.69 -5.66
C ASN A 64 2.79 4.55 -6.37
N TYR A 65 3.43 5.68 -6.69
CA TYR A 65 4.77 5.68 -7.28
C TYR A 65 5.80 5.01 -6.36
N VAL A 66 5.75 5.31 -5.07
CA VAL A 66 6.67 4.74 -4.07
C VAL A 66 6.34 3.28 -3.78
N ASN A 67 5.06 2.92 -3.64
CA ASN A 67 4.65 1.53 -3.43
C ASN A 67 5.03 0.63 -4.63
N GLY A 68 5.13 1.21 -5.83
CA GLY A 68 5.67 0.54 -7.00
C GLY A 68 7.18 0.24 -6.94
N TYR A 69 7.92 0.78 -5.95
CA TYR A 69 9.35 0.54 -5.81
C TYR A 69 9.67 -0.95 -5.64
N GLY A 70 8.98 -1.62 -4.73
CA GLY A 70 9.16 -3.06 -4.50
C GLY A 70 8.83 -3.91 -5.73
N TYR A 71 7.84 -3.52 -6.52
CA TYR A 71 7.50 -4.22 -7.76
C TYR A 71 8.61 -4.06 -8.82
N ARG A 72 9.16 -2.86 -8.97
CA ARG A 72 10.25 -2.57 -9.92
C ARG A 72 11.55 -3.32 -9.61
N HIS A 73 11.81 -3.61 -8.32
CA HIS A 73 13.01 -4.32 -7.87
C HIS A 73 12.73 -5.79 -7.48
N ARG A 74 11.59 -6.34 -7.93
CA ARG A 74 11.18 -7.71 -7.58
C ARG A 74 12.17 -8.77 -8.07
N GLU A 75 12.83 -8.52 -9.20
CA GLU A 75 13.83 -9.47 -9.74
C GLU A 75 15.08 -9.52 -8.86
N GLU A 76 15.55 -8.37 -8.37
CA GLU A 76 16.68 -8.30 -7.44
C GLU A 76 16.37 -9.02 -6.12
N VAL A 77 15.17 -8.79 -5.56
CA VAL A 77 14.70 -9.50 -4.36
C VAL A 77 14.67 -11.01 -4.58
N ALA A 78 14.09 -11.44 -5.70
CA ALA A 78 14.01 -12.88 -6.05
C ALA A 78 15.38 -13.52 -6.24
N GLU A 79 16.40 -12.76 -6.63
CA GLU A 79 17.78 -13.26 -6.73
C GLU A 79 18.39 -13.50 -5.34
N TYR A 80 18.24 -12.55 -4.41
CA TYR A 80 18.72 -12.72 -3.02
C TYR A 80 18.00 -13.87 -2.31
N GLU A 81 16.67 -13.97 -2.45
CA GLU A 81 15.90 -15.08 -1.88
C GLU A 81 16.30 -16.42 -2.44
N ARG A 82 16.56 -16.50 -3.74
CA ARG A 82 17.03 -17.72 -4.41
C ARG A 82 18.39 -18.15 -3.89
N HIS A 83 19.35 -17.22 -3.73
CA HIS A 83 20.66 -17.52 -3.16
C HIS A 83 20.54 -18.08 -1.74
N MET A 84 19.79 -17.41 -0.87
CA MET A 84 19.56 -17.89 0.50
C MET A 84 18.85 -19.25 0.53
N TYR A 85 17.89 -19.47 -0.37
CA TYR A 85 17.20 -20.75 -0.49
C TYR A 85 18.15 -21.88 -0.87
N TYR A 86 18.99 -21.70 -1.90
CA TYR A 86 19.94 -22.72 -2.31
C TYR A 86 20.95 -23.07 -1.21
N ILE A 87 21.49 -22.07 -0.53
CA ILE A 87 22.43 -22.29 0.57
C ILE A 87 21.75 -23.08 1.70
N SER A 88 20.55 -22.66 2.09
CA SER A 88 19.81 -23.32 3.18
C SER A 88 19.30 -24.72 2.78
N ALA A 89 18.89 -24.93 1.54
CA ALA A 89 18.44 -26.22 1.05
C ALA A 89 19.60 -27.25 1.05
N PHE A 90 20.78 -26.85 0.56
CA PHE A 90 21.96 -27.73 0.57
C PHE A 90 22.43 -27.99 2.01
N ALA A 91 22.44 -27.00 2.88
CA ALA A 91 22.83 -27.18 4.28
C ALA A 91 21.90 -28.13 5.07
N ARG A 92 20.64 -28.27 4.62
CA ARG A 92 19.64 -29.18 5.21
C ARG A 92 19.57 -30.55 4.55
N ASP A 93 20.29 -30.75 3.45
CA ASP A 93 20.28 -32.01 2.74
C ASP A 93 20.99 -33.09 3.56
N LEU A 94 20.28 -34.17 3.88
CA LEU A 94 20.80 -35.30 4.62
C LEU A 94 21.91 -36.04 3.83
N GLY A 95 21.84 -36.01 2.50
CA GLY A 95 22.88 -36.55 1.63
C GLY A 95 24.23 -35.85 1.78
N ALA A 96 24.19 -34.51 1.91
CA ALA A 96 25.36 -33.66 2.10
C ALA A 96 25.88 -33.63 3.55
N ALA A 97 25.09 -34.10 4.52
CA ALA A 97 25.41 -33.97 5.95
C ALA A 97 26.73 -34.64 6.35
N LYS A 98 27.06 -35.76 5.70
CA LYS A 98 28.33 -36.47 5.92
C LYS A 98 29.52 -35.65 5.44
N ASP A 99 29.43 -35.10 4.25
CA ASP A 99 30.48 -34.30 3.62
C ASP A 99 30.71 -32.99 4.37
N ILE A 100 29.63 -32.33 4.77
CA ILE A 100 29.68 -31.12 5.58
C ILE A 100 30.45 -31.35 6.89
N ARG A 101 30.25 -32.50 7.53
CA ARG A 101 30.96 -32.84 8.79
C ARG A 101 32.43 -33.25 8.53
N ILE A 102 32.69 -34.04 7.53
CA ILE A 102 34.06 -34.54 7.21
C ILE A 102 34.96 -33.40 6.80
N PHE A 103 34.45 -32.49 5.97
CA PHE A 103 35.23 -31.37 5.44
C PHE A 103 35.10 -30.10 6.32
N GLY A 104 34.36 -30.14 7.42
CA GLY A 104 34.17 -28.98 8.31
C GLY A 104 33.54 -27.75 7.64
N LEU A 105 32.65 -27.96 6.67
CA LEU A 105 32.12 -26.89 5.83
C LEU A 105 31.11 -25.98 6.53
N ARG A 106 30.71 -26.26 7.76
CA ARG A 106 29.72 -25.49 8.50
C ARG A 106 30.05 -24.00 8.61
N PRO A 107 31.30 -23.59 8.98
CA PRO A 107 31.63 -22.16 9.06
C PRO A 107 31.57 -21.46 7.70
N TRP A 108 31.91 -22.19 6.63
CA TRP A 108 31.83 -21.66 5.26
C TRP A 108 30.38 -21.41 4.83
N PHE A 109 29.45 -22.31 5.15
CA PHE A 109 28.03 -22.11 4.89
C PHE A 109 27.44 -20.96 5.70
N GLU A 110 27.84 -20.82 6.97
CA GLU A 110 27.42 -19.73 7.85
C GLU A 110 27.90 -18.38 7.30
N ASP A 111 29.14 -18.28 6.85
CA ASP A 111 29.70 -17.06 6.21
C ASP A 111 28.99 -16.73 4.88
N LEU A 112 28.77 -17.73 4.03
CA LEU A 112 28.10 -17.56 2.75
C LEU A 112 26.64 -17.09 2.92
N TYR A 113 25.92 -17.72 3.86
CA TYR A 113 24.56 -17.32 4.20
C TYR A 113 24.52 -15.92 4.84
N GLY A 114 25.45 -15.62 5.74
CA GLY A 114 25.60 -14.30 6.35
C GLY A 114 25.78 -13.21 5.31
N LYS A 115 26.68 -13.38 4.36
CA LYS A 115 26.91 -12.41 3.26
C LYS A 115 25.66 -12.21 2.40
N ALA A 116 24.94 -13.28 2.08
CA ALA A 116 23.69 -13.18 1.32
C ALA A 116 22.60 -12.46 2.12
N MET A 117 22.50 -12.72 3.43
CA MET A 117 21.56 -12.05 4.33
C MET A 117 21.90 -10.57 4.51
N ASP A 118 23.18 -10.21 4.64
CA ASP A 118 23.61 -8.83 4.76
C ASP A 118 23.28 -8.02 3.50
N ALA A 119 23.50 -8.60 2.32
CA ALA A 119 23.14 -7.96 1.06
C ALA A 119 21.61 -7.78 0.93
N TYR A 120 20.83 -8.79 1.29
CA TYR A 120 19.37 -8.71 1.33
C TYR A 120 18.88 -7.65 2.32
N THR A 121 19.45 -7.61 3.52
CA THR A 121 19.08 -6.65 4.57
C THR A 121 19.43 -5.21 4.17
N ALA A 122 20.58 -5.00 3.53
CA ALA A 122 20.98 -3.70 3.02
C ALA A 122 19.98 -3.20 1.95
N PHE A 123 19.57 -4.09 1.03
CA PHE A 123 18.54 -3.77 0.05
C PHE A 123 17.18 -3.43 0.72
N GLN A 124 16.73 -4.26 1.66
CA GLN A 124 15.49 -4.05 2.40
C GLN A 124 15.50 -2.73 3.19
N SER A 125 16.62 -2.41 3.84
CA SER A 125 16.78 -1.14 4.56
C SER A 125 16.63 0.06 3.64
N LYS A 126 17.22 0.01 2.44
CA LYS A 126 17.08 1.05 1.43
C LYS A 126 15.63 1.17 0.94
N ALA A 127 14.98 0.06 0.64
CA ALA A 127 13.57 0.05 0.24
C ALA A 127 12.68 0.63 1.35
N GLN A 128 12.90 0.22 2.59
CA GLN A 128 12.16 0.72 3.75
C GLN A 128 12.32 2.23 3.96
N SER A 129 13.52 2.77 3.73
CA SER A 129 13.77 4.22 3.80
C SER A 129 12.93 4.99 2.78
N VAL A 130 12.78 4.46 1.57
CA VAL A 130 11.93 5.06 0.52
C VAL A 130 10.46 5.07 0.95
N TYR A 131 9.96 3.95 1.54
CA TYR A 131 8.59 3.88 2.05
C TYR A 131 8.33 4.82 3.23
N ILE A 132 9.30 4.95 4.15
CA ILE A 132 9.19 5.88 5.30
C ILE A 132 9.13 7.33 4.79
N MET A 133 9.99 7.69 3.83
CA MET A 133 10.00 9.04 3.25
C MET A 133 8.64 9.37 2.62
N ALA A 134 8.05 8.43 1.88
CA ALA A 134 6.71 8.62 1.30
C ALA A 134 5.63 8.82 2.36
N LYS A 135 5.69 8.08 3.47
CA LYS A 135 4.75 8.24 4.57
C LYS A 135 4.89 9.59 5.26
N ILE A 136 6.12 10.11 5.38
CA ILE A 136 6.36 11.45 5.94
C ILE A 136 5.76 12.52 5.01
N VAL A 137 5.97 12.41 3.70
CA VAL A 137 5.38 13.33 2.72
C VAL A 137 3.85 13.28 2.78
N ASP A 138 3.25 12.08 2.83
CA ASP A 138 1.80 11.91 2.96
C ASP A 138 1.25 12.53 4.25
N LEU A 139 1.96 12.36 5.37
CA LEU A 139 1.59 12.97 6.66
C LEU A 139 1.60 14.51 6.57
N VAL A 140 2.63 15.09 5.96
CA VAL A 140 2.73 16.55 5.78
C VAL A 140 1.61 17.07 4.88
N LEU A 141 1.34 16.39 3.75
CA LEU A 141 0.24 16.74 2.85
C LEU A 141 -1.13 16.65 3.54
N THR A 142 -1.33 15.60 4.33
CA THR A 142 -2.56 15.40 5.12
C THR A 142 -2.75 16.51 6.16
N PHE A 143 -1.67 16.85 6.87
CA PHE A 143 -1.70 17.95 7.84
C PHE A 143 -2.03 19.28 7.18
N LEU A 144 -1.34 19.62 6.07
CA LEU A 144 -1.60 20.85 5.32
C LEU A 144 -3.05 20.92 4.82
N ARG A 145 -3.55 19.84 4.23
CA ARG A 145 -4.92 19.73 3.75
C ARG A 145 -5.93 19.99 4.87
N ASN A 146 -5.76 19.30 6.02
CA ASN A 146 -6.65 19.44 7.14
C ASN A 146 -6.58 20.84 7.76
N ALA A 147 -5.37 21.42 7.84
CA ALA A 147 -5.19 22.79 8.34
C ALA A 147 -5.93 23.80 7.48
N VAL A 148 -5.81 23.71 6.15
CA VAL A 148 -6.52 24.60 5.20
C VAL A 148 -8.03 24.41 5.33
N ALA A 149 -8.51 23.16 5.36
CA ALA A 149 -9.92 22.85 5.46
C ALA A 149 -10.53 23.37 6.76
N TYR A 150 -9.86 23.17 7.89
CA TYR A 150 -10.33 23.63 9.19
C TYR A 150 -10.24 25.15 9.35
N ALA A 151 -9.17 25.79 8.87
CA ALA A 151 -9.05 27.25 8.86
C ALA A 151 -10.19 27.88 8.06
N PHE A 152 -10.53 27.28 6.91
CA PHE A 152 -11.66 27.73 6.10
C PHE A 152 -13.00 27.54 6.84
N LEU A 153 -13.19 26.41 7.51
CA LEU A 153 -14.41 26.11 8.25
C LEU A 153 -14.60 27.05 9.44
N ILE A 154 -13.52 27.39 10.18
CA ILE A 154 -13.51 28.37 11.25
C ILE A 154 -13.86 29.76 10.70
N GLY A 155 -13.30 30.13 9.54
CA GLY A 155 -13.64 31.37 8.87
C GLY A 155 -15.14 31.50 8.54
N LEU A 156 -15.74 30.39 8.06
CA LEU A 156 -17.18 30.32 7.80
C LEU A 156 -18.04 30.50 9.06
N VAL A 157 -17.62 29.86 10.16
CA VAL A 157 -18.30 30.03 11.47
C VAL A 157 -18.31 31.50 11.92
N LEU A 158 -17.17 32.18 11.79
CA LEU A 158 -17.00 33.54 12.23
C LEU A 158 -17.77 34.55 11.35
N GLN A 159 -17.88 34.27 10.03
CA GLN A 159 -18.53 35.18 9.08
C GLN A 159 -20.05 34.95 8.97
N ASN A 160 -20.49 33.70 8.98
CA ASN A 160 -21.87 33.33 8.67
C ASN A 160 -22.66 32.84 9.90
N GLY A 161 -22.05 32.80 11.10
CA GLY A 161 -22.72 32.38 12.33
C GLY A 161 -23.21 30.92 12.29
N LEU A 162 -22.48 30.02 11.62
CA LEU A 162 -22.84 28.61 11.54
C LEU A 162 -23.04 27.97 12.93
N GLY A 163 -24.11 27.19 13.07
CA GLY A 163 -24.40 26.49 14.31
C GLY A 163 -23.34 25.40 14.62
N VAL A 164 -23.18 25.09 15.91
CA VAL A 164 -22.22 24.06 16.37
C VAL A 164 -22.49 22.71 15.71
N ALA A 165 -23.74 22.35 15.46
CA ALA A 165 -24.13 21.12 14.81
C ALA A 165 -23.66 21.08 13.35
N GLU A 166 -23.80 22.15 12.61
CA GLU A 166 -23.33 22.28 11.22
C GLU A 166 -21.79 22.22 11.15
N PHE A 167 -21.12 22.90 12.09
CA PHE A 167 -19.66 22.83 12.20
C PHE A 167 -19.17 21.39 12.38
N LEU A 168 -19.75 20.64 13.32
CA LEU A 168 -19.39 19.24 13.58
C LEU A 168 -19.68 18.35 12.36
N LEU A 169 -20.78 18.59 11.65
CA LEU A 169 -21.14 17.84 10.46
C LEU A 169 -20.10 18.05 9.35
N TYR A 170 -19.71 19.29 9.09
CA TYR A 170 -18.69 19.58 8.07
C TYR A 170 -17.29 19.14 8.47
N PHE A 171 -16.95 19.24 9.76
CA PHE A 171 -15.69 18.76 10.30
C PHE A 171 -15.52 17.25 10.07
N THR A 172 -16.54 16.46 10.38
CA THR A 172 -16.54 15.01 10.14
C THR A 172 -16.58 14.69 8.65
N ALA A 173 -17.31 15.49 7.86
CA ALA A 173 -17.39 15.30 6.42
C ALA A 173 -16.03 15.50 5.72
N ILE A 174 -15.24 16.48 6.11
CA ILE A 174 -13.90 16.72 5.55
C ILE A 174 -12.97 15.50 5.77
N GLY A 175 -12.97 14.94 6.98
CA GLY A 175 -12.20 13.73 7.30
C GLY A 175 -12.65 12.52 6.47
N GLY A 176 -13.94 12.23 6.50
CA GLY A 176 -14.52 11.08 5.78
C GLY A 176 -14.37 11.18 4.26
N PHE A 177 -14.51 12.38 3.68
CA PHE A 177 -14.35 12.56 2.24
C PHE A 177 -13.00 12.08 1.71
N THR A 178 -11.93 12.36 2.44
CA THR A 178 -10.58 11.92 2.10
C THR A 178 -10.45 10.39 2.11
N GLU A 179 -11.06 9.73 3.09
CA GLU A 179 -11.04 8.28 3.20
C GLU A 179 -11.77 7.62 2.04
N TRP A 180 -12.94 8.17 1.64
CA TRP A 180 -13.70 7.66 0.49
C TRP A 180 -12.92 7.80 -0.81
N VAL A 181 -12.31 8.96 -1.08
CA VAL A 181 -11.50 9.17 -2.29
C VAL A 181 -10.30 8.21 -2.32
N SER A 182 -9.56 8.11 -1.21
CA SER A 182 -8.42 7.19 -1.10
C SER A 182 -8.85 5.73 -1.25
N GLY A 183 -10.00 5.36 -0.69
CA GLY A 183 -10.59 4.03 -0.81
C GLY A 183 -10.96 3.67 -2.25
N ILE A 184 -11.55 4.62 -3.00
CA ILE A 184 -11.87 4.44 -4.43
C ILE A 184 -10.58 4.22 -5.23
N MET A 185 -9.57 5.07 -5.06
CA MET A 185 -8.31 4.96 -5.81
C MET A 185 -7.55 3.68 -5.48
N SER A 186 -7.51 3.29 -4.20
CA SER A 186 -6.92 2.02 -3.77
C SER A 186 -7.68 0.81 -4.31
N GLY A 187 -9.01 0.88 -4.34
CA GLY A 187 -9.87 -0.16 -4.90
C GLY A 187 -9.59 -0.40 -6.38
N PHE A 188 -9.50 0.66 -7.19
CA PHE A 188 -9.13 0.55 -8.60
C PHE A 188 -7.75 -0.06 -8.81
N ASN A 189 -6.74 0.36 -8.02
CA ASN A 189 -5.41 -0.20 -8.12
C ASN A 189 -5.37 -1.69 -7.74
N THR A 190 -6.14 -2.08 -6.73
CA THR A 190 -6.26 -3.47 -6.31
C THR A 190 -6.96 -4.31 -7.37
N LEU A 191 -8.06 -3.83 -7.96
CA LEU A 191 -8.74 -4.51 -9.07
C LEU A 191 -7.82 -4.69 -10.27
N TYR A 192 -7.03 -3.67 -10.61
CA TYR A 192 -6.06 -3.76 -11.69
C TYR A 192 -5.01 -4.86 -11.44
N LYS A 193 -4.47 -4.94 -10.21
CA LYS A 193 -3.53 -6.01 -9.83
C LYS A 193 -4.19 -7.39 -9.89
N GLN A 194 -5.39 -7.52 -9.34
CA GLN A 194 -6.17 -8.76 -9.37
C GLN A 194 -6.49 -9.21 -10.80
N SER A 195 -6.80 -8.28 -11.70
CA SER A 195 -7.03 -8.58 -13.11
C SER A 195 -5.77 -9.11 -13.81
N LEU A 196 -4.60 -8.54 -13.49
CA LEU A 196 -3.32 -9.05 -14.01
C LEU A 196 -3.01 -10.45 -13.48
N ASP A 197 -3.32 -10.74 -12.22
CA ASP A 197 -3.11 -12.06 -11.64
C ASP A 197 -4.01 -13.12 -12.30
N ILE A 198 -5.26 -12.77 -12.66
CA ILE A 198 -6.16 -13.67 -13.40
C ILE A 198 -5.70 -13.89 -14.84
N THR A 199 -5.20 -12.86 -15.52
CA THR A 199 -4.74 -12.97 -16.91
C THR A 199 -3.49 -13.86 -17.03
N THR A 200 -2.78 -14.12 -15.93
CA THR A 200 -1.60 -15.01 -15.89
C THR A 200 -1.96 -16.48 -15.58
N ILE A 201 -3.23 -16.82 -15.46
CA ILE A 201 -3.74 -18.19 -15.31
C ILE A 201 -4.01 -18.79 -16.70
#